data_18f03f42f5841ffd6226980bfc559ee7
#
_entry.id   18f03f42f5841ffd6226980bfc559ee7
#
_cell.length_a   1.000
_cell.length_b   1.000
_cell.length_c   1.000
_cell.angle_alpha   90.00
_cell.angle_beta   90.00
_cell.angle_gamma   90.00
#
_symmetry.space_group_name_H-M   'P 1'
#
loop_
_entity.id
_entity.type
_entity.pdbx_description
1 polymer ?
#
loop_
_entity_poly.entity_id
_entity_poly.type
_entity_poly.pdbx_seq_one_letter_code
_entity_poly.pdbx_strand_id
1 'polypeptide(L)'
;MTMNLFQNKTIKLSAIREADAEVMAMWQEDSEYLRNVDTDVAFPQSIQEIASDGLLKGRRSNSVSFMLRTVQDDRLIGFVAIHGIEWNNRTGLLAIGIGDANDRGKGYGREAIHLILKYAFYELNLHRVGLDVISYNKAAIALYKKIVFQMEGCMREAVQRDGKCFDRIIMGILRDEWIGLQD
;
A
#
# COMPACT_ATOMS: atom_id res chain seq x y z
N MET A 1 -18.12 -10.29 -19.48
CA MET A 1 -16.87 -9.52 -19.63
C MET A 1 -15.88 -9.99 -18.59
N THR A 2 -14.69 -10.40 -18.97
CA THR A 2 -13.62 -10.71 -18.01
C THR A 2 -13.16 -9.43 -17.35
N MET A 3 -13.28 -9.38 -16.03
CA MET A 3 -12.91 -8.23 -15.20
C MET A 3 -11.38 -8.08 -15.22
N ASN A 4 -10.83 -6.95 -15.66
CA ASN A 4 -9.40 -6.72 -15.58
C ASN A 4 -9.00 -6.51 -14.11
N LEU A 5 -8.13 -7.40 -13.58
CA LEU A 5 -7.65 -7.36 -12.21
C LEU A 5 -6.47 -6.40 -12.01
N PHE A 6 -5.78 -6.06 -13.08
CA PHE A 6 -4.50 -5.34 -13.01
C PHE A 6 -4.57 -3.90 -13.50
N GLN A 7 -5.72 -3.43 -13.97
CA GLN A 7 -5.82 -2.10 -14.55
C GLN A 7 -7.20 -1.50 -14.35
N ASN A 8 -7.22 -0.19 -14.10
CA ASN A 8 -8.40 0.66 -14.20
C ASN A 8 -8.18 1.77 -15.24
N LYS A 9 -8.89 2.90 -15.14
CA LYS A 9 -8.81 3.99 -16.13
C LYS A 9 -7.47 4.72 -16.13
N THR A 10 -6.85 4.92 -14.98
CA THR A 10 -5.69 5.82 -14.83
C THR A 10 -4.43 5.12 -14.43
N ILE A 11 -4.52 4.00 -13.69
CA ILE A 11 -3.37 3.25 -13.19
C ILE A 11 -3.48 1.76 -13.47
N LYS A 12 -2.32 1.10 -13.42
CA LYS A 12 -2.20 -0.36 -13.53
C LYS A 12 -1.23 -0.92 -12.50
N LEU A 13 -1.49 -2.16 -12.09
CA LEU A 13 -0.58 -3.00 -11.33
C LEU A 13 0.39 -3.69 -12.29
N SER A 14 1.66 -3.61 -12.03
CA SER A 14 2.70 -4.25 -12.86
C SER A 14 3.74 -4.97 -12.01
N ALA A 15 4.48 -5.88 -12.62
CA ALA A 15 5.67 -6.44 -12.01
C ALA A 15 6.74 -5.35 -11.85
N ILE A 16 7.66 -5.56 -10.89
CA ILE A 16 8.85 -4.72 -10.75
C ILE A 16 9.76 -4.87 -11.97
N ARG A 17 10.41 -3.79 -12.37
CA ARG A 17 11.43 -3.75 -13.43
C ARG A 17 12.76 -3.31 -12.84
N GLU A 18 13.87 -3.67 -13.47
CA GLU A 18 15.21 -3.29 -12.99
C GLU A 18 15.38 -1.78 -12.79
N ALA A 19 14.84 -0.97 -13.72
CA ALA A 19 14.89 0.48 -13.63
C ALA A 19 14.05 1.09 -12.50
N ASP A 20 13.16 0.33 -11.89
CA ASP A 20 12.29 0.86 -10.83
C ASP A 20 13.07 1.19 -9.55
N ALA A 21 14.13 0.45 -9.26
CA ALA A 21 14.95 0.67 -8.07
C ALA A 21 15.59 2.06 -8.04
N GLU A 22 15.98 2.60 -9.20
CA GLU A 22 16.54 3.96 -9.30
C GLU A 22 15.49 5.03 -8.94
N VAL A 23 14.27 4.89 -9.47
CA VAL A 23 13.17 5.82 -9.17
C VAL A 23 12.76 5.72 -7.70
N MET A 24 12.72 4.52 -7.15
CA MET A 24 12.37 4.30 -5.74
C MET A 24 13.44 4.85 -4.79
N ALA A 25 14.72 4.77 -5.16
CA ALA A 25 15.80 5.37 -4.39
C ALA A 25 15.64 6.90 -4.28
N MET A 26 15.24 7.57 -5.36
CA MET A 26 14.95 9.01 -5.31
C MET A 26 13.80 9.35 -4.35
N TRP A 27 12.75 8.51 -4.26
CA TRP A 27 11.66 8.74 -3.30
C TRP A 27 12.13 8.64 -1.85
N GLN A 28 13.14 7.83 -1.58
CA GLN A 28 13.67 7.66 -0.23
C GLN A 28 14.53 8.83 0.25
N GLU A 29 14.88 9.76 -0.63
CA GLU A 29 15.50 11.02 -0.23
C GLU A 29 14.46 11.98 0.42
N ASP A 30 13.16 11.72 0.25
CA ASP A 30 12.07 12.43 0.92
C ASP A 30 11.78 11.78 2.29
N SER A 31 12.23 12.42 3.36
CA SER A 31 11.99 11.94 4.73
C SER A 31 10.50 11.93 5.12
N GLU A 32 9.68 12.79 4.52
CA GLU A 32 8.24 12.77 4.73
C GLU A 32 7.62 11.50 4.13
N TYR A 33 8.06 11.12 2.93
CA TYR A 33 7.66 9.86 2.31
C TYR A 33 7.99 8.66 3.21
N LEU A 34 9.25 8.51 3.63
CA LEU A 34 9.69 7.40 4.45
C LEU A 34 8.90 7.31 5.77
N ARG A 35 8.71 8.45 6.44
CA ARG A 35 8.00 8.53 7.72
C ARG A 35 6.50 8.25 7.62
N ASN A 36 5.90 8.41 6.44
CA ASN A 36 4.50 8.10 6.20
C ASN A 36 4.27 6.67 5.74
N VAL A 37 5.24 6.05 5.08
CA VAL A 37 5.14 4.68 4.55
C VAL A 37 5.43 3.64 5.61
N ASP A 38 6.36 3.92 6.54
CA ASP A 38 6.78 2.96 7.55
C ASP A 38 6.96 3.59 8.94
N THR A 39 6.92 2.73 9.97
CA THR A 39 7.23 3.09 11.36
C THR A 39 8.72 2.95 11.70
N ASP A 40 9.50 2.31 10.86
CA ASP A 40 10.94 2.16 11.03
C ASP A 40 11.71 3.47 10.95
N VAL A 41 13.00 3.43 11.26
CA VAL A 41 13.89 4.59 11.12
C VAL A 41 13.92 5.02 9.67
N ALA A 42 13.64 6.30 9.41
CA ALA A 42 13.76 6.87 8.07
C ALA A 42 15.24 6.87 7.65
N PHE A 43 15.57 6.00 6.72
CA PHE A 43 16.93 5.80 6.22
C PHE A 43 16.88 5.56 4.70
N PRO A 44 17.54 6.42 3.89
CA PRO A 44 17.61 6.21 2.44
C PRO A 44 18.41 4.95 2.12
N GLN A 45 17.79 4.03 1.41
CA GLN A 45 18.43 2.80 0.96
C GLN A 45 19.10 2.99 -0.40
N SER A 46 20.19 2.26 -0.62
CA SER A 46 20.83 2.20 -1.93
C SER A 46 19.96 1.46 -2.96
N ILE A 47 20.24 1.68 -4.23
CA ILE A 47 19.55 0.96 -5.34
C ILE A 47 19.66 -0.56 -5.15
N GLN A 48 20.81 -1.07 -4.69
CA GLN A 48 21.03 -2.49 -4.47
C GLN A 48 20.19 -3.04 -3.30
N GLU A 49 20.07 -2.28 -2.22
CA GLU A 49 19.22 -2.65 -1.07
C GLU A 49 17.76 -2.71 -1.51
N ILE A 50 17.26 -1.69 -2.22
CA ILE A 50 15.89 -1.66 -2.76
C ILE A 50 15.66 -2.84 -3.70
N ALA A 51 16.57 -3.12 -4.64
CA ALA A 51 16.45 -4.24 -5.56
C ALA A 51 16.47 -5.60 -4.84
N SER A 52 17.07 -5.67 -3.65
CA SER A 52 17.10 -6.86 -2.80
C SER A 52 15.92 -6.95 -1.84
N ASP A 53 15.15 -5.87 -1.64
CA ASP A 53 14.03 -5.80 -0.71
C ASP A 53 12.98 -6.87 -1.02
N GLY A 54 12.59 -7.51 0.04
CA GLY A 54 11.64 -8.59 -0.02
C GLY A 54 10.24 -8.22 -0.38
N LEU A 55 9.75 -7.09 0.06
CA LEU A 55 8.40 -6.62 -0.22
C LEU A 55 8.20 -6.39 -1.73
N LEU A 56 9.25 -5.95 -2.41
CA LEU A 56 9.21 -5.58 -3.83
C LEU A 56 9.52 -6.73 -4.79
N LYS A 57 9.78 -7.93 -4.29
CA LYS A 57 10.08 -9.12 -5.11
C LYS A 57 8.85 -9.82 -5.70
N GLY A 58 7.75 -9.12 -5.88
CA GLY A 58 6.53 -9.68 -6.49
C GLY A 58 5.83 -10.69 -5.58
N ARG A 59 5.66 -11.93 -6.06
CA ARG A 59 4.98 -12.97 -5.30
C ARG A 59 5.95 -13.78 -4.45
N ARG A 60 5.59 -13.97 -3.16
CA ARG A 60 6.26 -14.84 -2.21
C ARG A 60 5.27 -15.81 -1.55
N SER A 61 5.77 -16.64 -0.62
CA SER A 61 4.92 -17.59 0.12
C SER A 61 3.78 -16.93 0.89
N ASN A 62 3.99 -15.72 1.42
CA ASN A 62 3.04 -14.98 2.25
C ASN A 62 2.90 -13.50 1.88
N SER A 63 3.28 -13.13 0.66
CA SER A 63 3.09 -11.75 0.17
C SER A 63 2.99 -11.69 -1.35
N VAL A 64 2.30 -10.66 -1.82
CA VAL A 64 2.28 -10.23 -3.23
C VAL A 64 2.46 -8.72 -3.29
N SER A 65 3.27 -8.24 -4.23
CA SER A 65 3.50 -6.82 -4.42
C SER A 65 3.47 -6.46 -5.91
N PHE A 66 3.04 -5.25 -6.18
CA PHE A 66 2.94 -4.68 -7.51
C PHE A 66 3.49 -3.27 -7.50
N MET A 67 4.08 -2.89 -8.61
CA MET A 67 4.39 -1.51 -8.94
C MET A 67 3.14 -0.84 -9.50
N LEU A 68 2.90 0.40 -9.09
CA LEU A 68 1.83 1.25 -9.60
C LEU A 68 2.35 2.10 -10.75
N ARG A 69 1.71 1.99 -11.92
CA ARG A 69 2.07 2.78 -13.09
C ARG A 69 0.85 3.48 -13.67
N THR A 70 1.07 4.64 -14.22
CA THR A 70 0.05 5.32 -15.02
C THR A 70 -0.25 4.52 -16.29
N VAL A 71 -1.51 4.53 -16.72
CA VAL A 71 -1.91 3.87 -17.98
C VAL A 71 -1.44 4.65 -19.19
N GLN A 72 -1.42 5.98 -19.09
CA GLN A 72 -1.16 6.89 -20.21
C GLN A 72 0.30 6.81 -20.71
N ASP A 73 1.26 6.86 -19.81
CA ASP A 73 2.68 7.02 -20.12
C ASP A 73 3.60 5.96 -19.45
N ASP A 74 2.98 4.95 -18.82
CA ASP A 74 3.68 3.83 -18.15
C ASP A 74 4.68 4.25 -17.05
N ARG A 75 4.50 5.44 -16.51
CA ARG A 75 5.38 6.01 -15.49
C ARG A 75 5.14 5.35 -14.13
N LEU A 76 6.22 4.98 -13.45
CA LEU A 76 6.18 4.48 -12.08
C LEU A 76 5.77 5.60 -11.11
N ILE A 77 4.76 5.35 -10.27
CA ILE A 77 4.23 6.32 -9.31
C ILE A 77 4.18 5.81 -7.87
N GLY A 78 4.38 4.52 -7.67
CA GLY A 78 4.31 3.94 -6.33
C GLY A 78 4.33 2.41 -6.33
N PHE A 79 4.00 1.85 -5.19
CA PHE A 79 3.83 0.41 -5.01
C PHE A 79 2.59 0.11 -4.18
N VAL A 80 2.11 -1.12 -4.27
CA VAL A 80 1.07 -1.67 -3.39
C VAL A 80 1.33 -3.15 -3.14
N ALA A 81 1.08 -3.60 -1.92
CA ALA A 81 1.31 -4.98 -1.54
C ALA A 81 0.24 -5.50 -0.56
N ILE A 82 0.03 -6.80 -0.58
CA ILE A 82 -0.55 -7.56 0.52
C ILE A 82 0.56 -8.43 1.08
N HIS A 83 0.85 -8.28 2.35
CA HIS A 83 1.90 -9.02 3.04
C HIS A 83 1.38 -9.69 4.32
N GLY A 84 2.23 -10.50 4.97
CA GLY A 84 1.82 -11.23 6.16
C GLY A 84 0.58 -12.10 5.92
N ILE A 85 0.46 -12.68 4.73
CA ILE A 85 -0.72 -13.49 4.39
C ILE A 85 -0.71 -14.78 5.21
N GLU A 86 -1.78 -14.97 5.95
CA GLU A 86 -2.10 -16.21 6.66
C GLU A 86 -3.17 -16.96 5.85
N TRP A 87 -2.73 -17.88 5.03
CA TRP A 87 -3.60 -18.60 4.09
C TRP A 87 -4.72 -19.39 4.75
N ASN A 88 -4.44 -20.01 5.92
CA ASN A 88 -5.41 -20.73 6.73
C ASN A 88 -6.50 -19.82 7.30
N ASN A 89 -6.14 -18.59 7.66
CA ASN A 89 -7.06 -17.57 8.20
C ASN A 89 -7.64 -16.68 7.09
N ARG A 90 -7.09 -16.74 5.87
CA ARG A 90 -7.49 -15.92 4.73
C ARG A 90 -7.41 -14.43 5.03
N THR A 91 -6.34 -14.02 5.71
CA THR A 91 -6.07 -12.62 6.10
C THR A 91 -4.74 -12.14 5.53
N GLY A 92 -4.59 -10.82 5.38
CA GLY A 92 -3.34 -10.18 4.99
C GLY A 92 -3.33 -8.71 5.35
N LEU A 93 -2.18 -8.07 5.23
CA LEU A 93 -1.97 -6.66 5.56
C LEU A 93 -1.67 -5.86 4.29
N LEU A 94 -2.33 -4.74 4.15
CA LEU A 94 -2.10 -3.78 3.05
C LEU A 94 -0.91 -2.88 3.36
N ALA A 95 -0.01 -2.76 2.40
CA ALA A 95 1.00 -1.69 2.34
C ALA A 95 0.87 -0.94 1.01
N ILE A 96 1.00 0.39 1.04
CA ILE A 96 0.91 1.25 -0.14
C ILE A 96 1.79 2.49 0.04
N GLY A 97 2.48 2.88 -1.03
CA GLY A 97 3.24 4.13 -1.10
C GLY A 97 3.08 4.80 -2.46
N ILE A 98 2.76 6.10 -2.45
CA ILE A 98 2.88 6.98 -3.63
C ILE A 98 4.16 7.79 -3.44
N GLY A 99 5.13 7.56 -4.32
CA GLY A 99 6.48 8.05 -4.14
C GLY A 99 6.59 9.57 -4.25
N ASP A 100 6.42 10.11 -5.46
CA ASP A 100 6.56 11.54 -5.70
C ASP A 100 5.43 12.35 -5.03
N ALA A 101 5.81 13.41 -4.32
CA ALA A 101 4.86 14.35 -3.70
C ALA A 101 3.88 14.95 -4.71
N ASN A 102 4.33 15.18 -5.95
CA ASN A 102 3.51 15.71 -7.03
C ASN A 102 2.43 14.74 -7.51
N ASP A 103 2.54 13.44 -7.20
CA ASP A 103 1.53 12.44 -7.54
C ASP A 103 0.52 12.20 -6.41
N ARG A 104 0.77 12.76 -5.23
CA ARG A 104 -0.14 12.68 -4.08
C ARG A 104 -1.37 13.58 -4.31
N GLY A 105 -2.50 13.21 -3.74
CA GLY A 105 -3.74 13.99 -3.86
C GLY A 105 -4.48 13.87 -5.21
N LYS A 106 -3.94 13.17 -6.20
CA LYS A 106 -4.54 12.96 -7.53
C LYS A 106 -5.51 11.78 -7.64
N GLY A 107 -5.77 11.08 -6.53
CA GLY A 107 -6.67 9.93 -6.50
C GLY A 107 -5.99 8.58 -6.76
N TYR A 108 -4.72 8.53 -7.13
CA TYR A 108 -3.98 7.30 -7.43
C TYR A 108 -3.99 6.29 -6.27
N GLY A 109 -3.83 6.77 -5.03
CA GLY A 109 -3.89 5.90 -3.84
C GLY A 109 -5.24 5.21 -3.68
N ARG A 110 -6.34 5.92 -3.93
CA ARG A 110 -7.70 5.35 -3.89
C ARG A 110 -7.86 4.25 -4.95
N GLU A 111 -7.46 4.54 -6.17
CA GLU A 111 -7.56 3.61 -7.29
C GLU A 111 -6.69 2.37 -7.06
N ALA A 112 -5.48 2.55 -6.53
CA ALA A 112 -4.58 1.45 -6.19
C ALA A 112 -5.17 0.52 -5.13
N ILE A 113 -5.78 1.09 -4.07
CA ILE A 113 -6.42 0.29 -3.02
C ILE A 113 -7.62 -0.47 -3.58
N HIS A 114 -8.43 0.12 -4.46
CA HIS A 114 -9.53 -0.61 -5.10
C HIS A 114 -9.01 -1.78 -5.95
N LEU A 115 -7.94 -1.61 -6.72
CA LEU A 115 -7.34 -2.69 -7.51
C LEU A 115 -6.78 -3.81 -6.63
N ILE A 116 -6.03 -3.47 -5.59
CA ILE A 116 -5.42 -4.49 -4.73
C ILE A 116 -6.45 -5.22 -3.86
N LEU A 117 -7.50 -4.55 -3.37
CA LEU A 117 -8.60 -5.21 -2.66
C LEU A 117 -9.37 -6.17 -3.57
N LYS A 118 -9.62 -5.76 -4.81
CA LYS A 118 -10.21 -6.63 -5.82
C LYS A 118 -9.35 -7.88 -6.04
N TYR A 119 -8.05 -7.70 -6.19
CA TYR A 119 -7.10 -8.80 -6.31
C TYR A 119 -7.08 -9.69 -5.04
N ALA A 120 -7.02 -9.08 -3.86
CA ALA A 120 -7.00 -9.79 -2.59
C ALA A 120 -8.26 -10.64 -2.38
N PHE A 121 -9.43 -10.11 -2.67
CA PHE A 121 -10.70 -10.79 -2.40
C PHE A 121 -11.11 -11.78 -3.49
N TYR A 122 -10.81 -11.51 -4.77
CA TYR A 122 -11.25 -12.38 -5.87
C TYR A 122 -10.17 -13.36 -6.35
N GLU A 123 -8.89 -12.96 -6.35
CA GLU A 123 -7.81 -13.82 -6.84
C GLU A 123 -7.11 -14.57 -5.70
N LEU A 124 -6.74 -13.89 -4.60
CA LEU A 124 -6.14 -14.52 -3.44
C LEU A 124 -7.18 -15.17 -2.52
N ASN A 125 -8.47 -14.92 -2.76
CA ASN A 125 -9.58 -15.44 -1.95
C ASN A 125 -9.45 -15.12 -0.45
N LEU A 126 -8.91 -13.96 -0.11
CA LEU A 126 -8.85 -13.50 1.27
C LEU A 126 -10.25 -13.18 1.79
N HIS A 127 -10.44 -13.27 3.10
CA HIS A 127 -11.66 -12.88 3.80
C HIS A 127 -11.53 -11.49 4.40
N ARG A 128 -10.30 -11.11 4.77
CA ARG A 128 -10.01 -9.88 5.47
C ARG A 128 -8.70 -9.26 4.99
N VAL A 129 -8.67 -7.93 4.88
CA VAL A 129 -7.45 -7.14 4.69
C VAL A 129 -7.36 -6.11 5.81
N GLY A 130 -6.26 -6.15 6.56
CA GLY A 130 -5.93 -5.18 7.60
C GLY A 130 -4.89 -4.18 7.12
N LEU A 131 -4.68 -3.14 7.89
CA LEU A 131 -3.56 -2.21 7.78
C LEU A 131 -3.30 -1.53 9.11
N ASP A 132 -2.14 -0.93 9.24
CA ASP A 132 -1.89 0.06 10.28
C ASP A 132 -1.42 1.39 9.68
N VAL A 133 -1.71 2.47 10.37
CA VAL A 133 -1.39 3.82 9.94
C VAL A 133 -1.05 4.70 11.13
N ILE A 134 -0.03 5.54 10.97
CA ILE A 134 0.41 6.45 12.02
C ILE A 134 -0.59 7.60 12.16
N SER A 135 -0.91 7.99 13.37
CA SER A 135 -2.00 8.95 13.66
C SER A 135 -1.79 10.36 13.09
N TYR A 136 -0.55 10.73 12.73
CA TYR A 136 -0.29 11.98 12.04
C TYR A 136 -0.56 11.92 10.53
N ASN A 137 -0.61 10.75 9.91
CA ASN A 137 -0.93 10.61 8.47
C ASN A 137 -2.45 10.75 8.23
N LYS A 138 -2.94 11.97 8.42
CA LYS A 138 -4.38 12.28 8.31
C LYS A 138 -4.95 11.99 6.93
N ALA A 139 -4.14 12.18 5.89
CA ALA A 139 -4.53 11.94 4.49
C ALA A 139 -4.82 10.45 4.25
N ALA A 140 -3.93 9.56 4.70
CA ALA A 140 -4.11 8.12 4.58
C ALA A 140 -5.32 7.64 5.41
N ILE A 141 -5.46 8.09 6.66
CA ILE A 141 -6.61 7.75 7.51
C ILE A 141 -7.93 8.15 6.84
N ALA A 142 -8.00 9.36 6.27
CA ALA A 142 -9.19 9.83 5.58
C ALA A 142 -9.48 8.99 4.32
N LEU A 143 -8.44 8.59 3.59
CA LEU A 143 -8.55 7.72 2.42
C LEU A 143 -9.09 6.35 2.81
N TYR A 144 -8.52 5.69 3.82
CA TYR A 144 -8.97 4.36 4.26
C TYR A 144 -10.43 4.38 4.74
N LYS A 145 -10.83 5.41 5.50
CA LYS A 145 -12.24 5.60 5.91
C LYS A 145 -13.18 5.76 4.72
N LYS A 146 -12.77 6.47 3.66
CA LYS A 146 -13.58 6.62 2.43
C LYS A 146 -13.72 5.31 1.64
N ILE A 147 -12.80 4.38 1.81
CA ILE A 147 -12.85 3.03 1.23
C ILE A 147 -13.56 2.04 2.18
N VAL A 148 -14.04 2.55 3.33
CA VAL A 148 -14.81 1.78 4.33
C VAL A 148 -13.95 0.84 5.20
N PHE A 149 -12.63 1.06 5.27
CA PHE A 149 -11.86 0.44 6.35
C PHE A 149 -12.38 0.94 7.70
N GLN A 150 -12.64 0.01 8.60
CA GLN A 150 -13.08 0.30 9.95
C GLN A 150 -11.89 0.35 10.91
N MET A 151 -11.95 1.26 11.89
CA MET A 151 -10.97 1.32 12.97
C MET A 151 -11.22 0.18 13.95
N GLU A 152 -10.22 -0.62 14.23
CA GLU A 152 -10.31 -1.81 15.09
C GLU A 152 -9.50 -1.67 16.37
N GLY A 153 -8.55 -0.74 16.39
CA GLY A 153 -7.72 -0.51 17.57
C GLY A 153 -6.79 0.69 17.43
N CYS A 154 -6.15 0.99 18.54
CA CYS A 154 -5.18 2.06 18.66
C CYS A 154 -4.05 1.63 19.61
N MET A 155 -2.83 1.54 19.09
CA MET A 155 -1.63 1.35 19.89
C MET A 155 -1.13 2.74 20.30
N ARG A 156 -1.40 3.13 21.54
CA ARG A 156 -1.06 4.45 22.05
C ARG A 156 0.46 4.64 22.10
N GLU A 157 0.94 5.80 21.60
CA GLU A 157 2.34 6.25 21.71
C GLU A 157 3.35 5.26 21.09
N ALA A 158 2.92 4.47 20.08
CA ALA A 158 3.72 3.42 19.48
C ALA A 158 4.78 3.91 18.49
N VAL A 159 4.76 5.19 18.11
CA VAL A 159 5.70 5.79 17.16
C VAL A 159 6.27 7.09 17.73
N GLN A 160 7.58 7.25 17.71
CA GLN A 160 8.24 8.49 18.09
C GLN A 160 8.81 9.20 16.86
N ARG A 161 8.49 10.50 16.72
CA ARG A 161 9.02 11.40 15.68
C ARG A 161 9.22 12.79 16.27
N ASP A 162 10.38 13.39 16.04
CA ASP A 162 10.71 14.77 16.44
C ASP A 162 10.43 15.05 17.93
N GLY A 163 10.75 14.08 18.81
CA GLY A 163 10.54 14.18 20.26
C GLY A 163 9.07 14.09 20.69
N LYS A 164 8.16 13.71 19.81
CA LYS A 164 6.73 13.52 20.10
C LYS A 164 6.33 12.06 19.92
N CYS A 165 5.35 11.62 20.70
CA CYS A 165 4.74 10.30 20.56
C CYS A 165 3.46 10.38 19.73
N PHE A 166 3.27 9.37 18.88
CA PHE A 166 2.10 9.23 18.01
C PHE A 166 1.52 7.83 18.14
N ASP A 167 0.22 7.73 17.97
CA ASP A 167 -0.47 6.45 17.99
C ASP A 167 -0.31 5.72 16.64
N ARG A 168 -0.41 4.40 16.72
CA ARG A 168 -0.53 3.51 15.55
C ARG A 168 -1.96 2.98 15.52
N ILE A 169 -2.71 3.38 14.49
CA ILE A 169 -4.13 3.06 14.33
C ILE A 169 -4.23 1.79 13.50
N ILE A 170 -4.96 0.81 13.99
CA ILE A 170 -5.24 -0.46 13.31
C ILE A 170 -6.58 -0.35 12.62
N MET A 171 -6.64 -0.68 11.34
CA MET A 171 -7.86 -0.67 10.55
C MET A 171 -8.01 -1.98 9.76
N GLY A 172 -9.24 -2.34 9.43
CA GLY A 172 -9.52 -3.55 8.66
C GLY A 172 -10.78 -3.40 7.80
N ILE A 173 -10.85 -4.23 6.77
CA ILE A 173 -12.02 -4.38 5.90
C ILE A 173 -12.28 -5.86 5.65
N LEU A 174 -13.53 -6.26 5.74
CA LEU A 174 -13.97 -7.61 5.40
C LEU A 174 -14.41 -7.69 3.93
N ARG A 175 -14.29 -8.86 3.33
CA ARG A 175 -14.69 -9.11 1.95
C ARG A 175 -16.14 -8.67 1.69
N ASP A 176 -17.08 -9.02 2.56
CA ASP A 176 -18.50 -8.74 2.36
C ASP A 176 -18.81 -7.24 2.47
N GLU A 177 -18.09 -6.52 3.33
CA GLU A 177 -18.17 -5.06 3.42
C GLU A 177 -17.73 -4.40 2.11
N TRP A 178 -16.63 -4.90 1.51
CA TRP A 178 -16.12 -4.36 0.25
C TRP A 178 -17.03 -4.69 -0.94
N ILE A 179 -17.57 -5.92 -1.02
CA ILE A 179 -18.50 -6.34 -2.09
C ILE A 179 -19.77 -5.50 -2.05
N GLY A 180 -20.36 -5.29 -0.86
CA GLY A 180 -21.56 -4.47 -0.70
C GLY A 180 -21.43 -3.01 -1.16
N LEU A 181 -20.23 -2.55 -1.46
CA LEU A 181 -19.98 -1.21 -2.06
C LEU A 181 -19.92 -1.23 -3.59
N GLN A 182 -19.89 -2.40 -4.21
CA GLN A 182 -19.77 -2.55 -5.67
C GLN A 182 -21.15 -2.67 -6.34
N ASP A 183 -22.18 -2.95 -5.53
CA ASP A 183 -23.60 -2.99 -5.92
C ASP A 183 -24.25 -1.60 -5.81
#